data_93a1d5ec5351375f219ef5f874e21066
#
_entry.id   93a1d5ec5351375f219ef5f874e21066
#
_cell.length_a   1.000
_cell.length_b   1.000
_cell.length_c   1.000
_cell.angle_alpha   90.00
_cell.angle_beta   90.00
_cell.angle_gamma   90.00
#
_symmetry.space_group_name_H-M   'P 1'
#
loop_
_entity.id
_entity.type
_entity.pdbx_description
1 polymer ?
#
loop_
_entity_poly.entity_id
_entity_poly.type
_entity_poly.pdbx_seq_one_letter_code
_entity_poly.pdbx_strand_id
1 'polypeptide(L)'
;MTKIVLLLALSIGLAIQPSEKRYPRNADEFDELFHKISNWGRWGKDDQLGAANLVTAEKRKQAAALVKSGVTVSLAHNPLTERAEDNANPFEHTMLRGFNMDRYSVAYHGYAHSHIDALCHFLYKDQTYNGYARADVNTEKGCTKLGIDTLKNGVVTRGVLVDIARLRGVEYLEPGTPIYVDDLEAWEKKSGVRLAPGDALLLRTGRWARRAKLGPWNVAQSAAGLHASVAPWIKERGVSFVGSDAGEDVTPSLVEGITLPVHTLLITALGINLLDNQDLEALGDTAARLNRWEFMITIAPVPVTGGTGFPLNAIAVF
;
A
#
# COMPACT_ATOMS: atom_id res chain seq x y z
N MET A 1 32.91 -37.69 51.18
CA MET A 1 33.42 -36.70 50.26
C MET A 1 32.78 -36.95 48.89
N THR A 2 31.63 -36.32 48.60
CA THR A 2 30.86 -36.54 47.42
C THR A 2 31.14 -35.35 46.45
N LYS A 3 31.72 -35.64 45.27
CA LYS A 3 32.03 -34.64 44.26
C LYS A 3 30.79 -34.41 43.40
N ILE A 4 30.26 -33.20 43.46
CA ILE A 4 29.21 -32.72 42.57
C ILE A 4 29.88 -32.23 41.28
N VAL A 5 29.55 -32.87 40.15
CA VAL A 5 29.93 -32.42 38.79
C VAL A 5 28.83 -31.54 38.27
N LEU A 6 29.14 -30.27 38.10
CA LEU A 6 28.22 -29.29 37.50
C LEU A 6 28.36 -29.38 35.96
N LEU A 7 27.36 -29.90 35.27
CA LEU A 7 27.27 -29.82 33.80
C LEU A 7 26.74 -28.44 33.40
N LEU A 8 27.58 -27.60 32.81
CA LEU A 8 27.17 -26.40 32.11
C LEU A 8 26.62 -26.79 30.74
N ALA A 9 25.30 -26.64 30.55
CA ALA A 9 24.70 -26.74 29.23
C ALA A 9 24.91 -25.41 28.47
N LEU A 10 25.79 -25.44 27.47
CA LEU A 10 25.98 -24.33 26.53
C LEU A 10 24.82 -24.33 25.53
N SER A 11 23.86 -23.45 25.69
CA SER A 11 22.83 -23.19 24.69
C SER A 11 23.44 -22.33 23.59
N ILE A 12 23.79 -22.93 22.44
CA ILE A 12 24.18 -22.25 21.23
C ILE A 12 22.87 -21.68 20.63
N GLY A 13 22.55 -20.45 20.97
CA GLY A 13 21.53 -19.69 20.26
C GLY A 13 22.03 -19.38 18.84
N LEU A 14 21.45 -20.02 17.83
CA LEU A 14 21.65 -19.60 16.44
C LEU A 14 21.15 -18.16 16.33
N ALA A 15 22.06 -17.20 16.35
CA ALA A 15 21.79 -15.83 15.93
C ALA A 15 21.55 -15.85 14.42
N ILE A 16 20.27 -15.69 14.01
CA ILE A 16 19.90 -15.46 12.62
C ILE A 16 20.65 -14.20 12.15
N GLN A 17 21.43 -14.34 11.10
CA GLN A 17 22.31 -13.27 10.59
C GLN A 17 21.48 -12.05 10.16
N PRO A 18 21.82 -10.83 10.60
CA PRO A 18 21.07 -9.61 10.26
C PRO A 18 21.11 -9.22 8.78
N SER A 19 21.89 -9.87 7.94
CA SER A 19 22.21 -9.45 6.58
C SER A 19 21.15 -9.74 5.53
N GLU A 20 20.35 -10.81 5.67
CA GLU A 20 19.29 -11.14 4.69
C GLU A 20 18.02 -10.27 4.84
N LYS A 21 17.75 -9.76 6.03
CA LYS A 21 16.56 -8.95 6.34
C LYS A 21 16.57 -7.56 5.66
N ARG A 22 17.72 -7.09 5.19
CA ARG A 22 17.90 -5.74 4.63
C ARG A 22 18.26 -5.75 3.14
N TYR A 23 17.96 -6.82 2.44
CA TYR A 23 18.09 -6.88 1.00
C TYR A 23 16.81 -6.35 0.33
N PRO A 24 16.89 -5.46 -0.69
CA PRO A 24 18.10 -4.87 -1.28
C PRO A 24 18.65 -3.71 -0.42
N ARG A 25 19.95 -3.45 -0.50
CA ARG A 25 20.67 -2.38 0.25
C ARG A 25 21.08 -1.21 -0.63
N ASN A 26 21.22 -1.44 -1.92
CA ASN A 26 21.72 -0.49 -2.92
C ASN A 26 21.04 -0.70 -4.27
N ALA A 27 21.37 0.17 -5.24
CA ALA A 27 20.76 0.16 -6.56
C ALA A 27 21.00 -1.12 -7.38
N ASP A 28 22.17 -1.75 -7.25
CA ASP A 28 22.47 -3.00 -7.97
C ASP A 28 21.65 -4.16 -7.45
N GLU A 29 21.61 -4.34 -6.13
CA GLU A 29 20.76 -5.34 -5.47
C GLU A 29 19.28 -5.08 -5.74
N PHE A 30 18.89 -3.82 -5.83
CA PHE A 30 17.53 -3.43 -6.20
C PHE A 30 17.18 -3.84 -7.63
N ASP A 31 18.09 -3.62 -8.58
CA ASP A 31 17.91 -4.03 -9.97
C ASP A 31 17.76 -5.55 -10.11
N GLU A 32 18.60 -6.31 -9.43
CA GLU A 32 18.48 -7.78 -9.35
C GLU A 32 17.11 -8.21 -8.81
N LEU A 33 16.69 -7.59 -7.70
CA LEU A 33 15.39 -7.89 -7.08
C LEU A 33 14.24 -7.56 -8.03
N PHE A 34 14.27 -6.37 -8.66
CA PHE A 34 13.26 -5.93 -9.62
C PHE A 34 13.02 -6.98 -10.71
N HIS A 35 14.10 -7.42 -11.36
CA HIS A 35 14.01 -8.43 -12.44
C HIS A 35 13.54 -9.79 -11.91
N LYS A 36 14.04 -10.22 -10.76
CA LYS A 36 13.68 -11.50 -10.12
C LYS A 36 12.20 -11.60 -9.78
N ILE A 37 11.59 -10.51 -9.31
CA ILE A 37 10.19 -10.53 -8.89
C ILE A 37 9.22 -10.02 -9.95
N SER A 38 9.69 -9.50 -11.08
CA SER A 38 8.81 -8.92 -12.10
C SER A 38 7.70 -9.89 -12.53
N ASN A 39 6.51 -9.35 -12.75
CA ASN A 39 5.34 -10.01 -13.32
C ASN A 39 5.17 -9.71 -14.83
N TRP A 40 6.14 -9.05 -15.45
CA TRP A 40 6.04 -8.69 -16.86
C TRP A 40 5.82 -9.93 -17.73
N GLY A 41 4.86 -9.84 -18.64
CA GLY A 41 4.46 -10.96 -19.49
C GLY A 41 3.62 -12.04 -18.82
N ARG A 42 3.42 -12.01 -17.50
CA ARG A 42 2.66 -13.05 -16.76
C ARG A 42 1.23 -13.21 -17.27
N TRP A 43 0.58 -12.13 -17.66
CA TRP A 43 -0.78 -12.11 -18.21
C TRP A 43 -0.82 -11.72 -19.69
N GLY A 44 0.32 -11.87 -20.37
CA GLY A 44 0.49 -11.53 -21.78
C GLY A 44 1.18 -10.19 -21.99
N LYS A 45 1.77 -10.03 -23.18
CA LYS A 45 2.57 -8.84 -23.53
C LYS A 45 1.75 -7.54 -23.60
N ASP A 46 0.44 -7.64 -23.81
CA ASP A 46 -0.46 -6.50 -23.96
C ASP A 46 -1.27 -6.25 -22.68
N ASP A 47 -0.95 -6.94 -21.57
CA ASP A 47 -1.62 -6.77 -20.29
C ASP A 47 -1.43 -5.36 -19.71
N GLN A 48 -2.53 -4.78 -19.24
CA GLN A 48 -2.58 -3.46 -18.61
C GLN A 48 -3.22 -3.47 -17.22
N LEU A 49 -3.62 -4.63 -16.72
CA LEU A 49 -4.28 -4.78 -15.42
C LEU A 49 -3.34 -5.22 -14.31
N GLY A 50 -2.21 -5.81 -14.66
CA GLY A 50 -1.25 -6.29 -13.66
C GLY A 50 -1.87 -7.26 -12.67
N ALA A 51 -1.56 -7.08 -11.40
CA ALA A 51 -2.04 -7.96 -10.32
C ALA A 51 -3.57 -7.91 -10.14
N ALA A 52 -4.28 -6.90 -10.66
CA ALA A 52 -5.75 -6.87 -10.66
C ALA A 52 -6.37 -8.06 -11.43
N ASN A 53 -5.64 -8.71 -12.33
CA ASN A 53 -6.05 -9.98 -12.97
C ASN A 53 -6.31 -11.11 -11.96
N LEU A 54 -5.76 -11.04 -10.74
CA LEU A 54 -6.01 -12.03 -9.68
C LEU A 54 -7.36 -11.82 -8.98
N VAL A 55 -8.03 -10.69 -9.20
CA VAL A 55 -9.39 -10.44 -8.71
C VAL A 55 -10.40 -11.11 -9.63
N THR A 56 -10.49 -12.42 -9.55
CA THR A 56 -11.39 -13.25 -10.36
C THR A 56 -12.86 -13.10 -9.94
N ALA A 57 -13.79 -13.61 -10.75
CA ALA A 57 -15.22 -13.66 -10.39
C ALA A 57 -15.44 -14.43 -9.07
N GLU A 58 -14.68 -15.51 -8.85
CA GLU A 58 -14.76 -16.31 -7.64
C GLU A 58 -14.25 -15.51 -6.43
N LYS A 59 -13.13 -14.77 -6.58
CA LYS A 59 -12.60 -13.90 -5.54
C LYS A 59 -13.63 -12.83 -5.11
N ARG A 60 -14.34 -12.24 -6.08
CA ARG A 60 -15.42 -11.27 -5.79
C ARG A 60 -16.57 -11.89 -4.99
N LYS A 61 -16.99 -13.11 -5.34
CA LYS A 61 -18.02 -13.84 -4.59
C LYS A 61 -17.57 -14.15 -3.16
N GLN A 62 -16.31 -14.59 -2.99
CA GLN A 62 -15.72 -14.82 -1.66
C GLN A 62 -15.70 -13.55 -0.85
N ALA A 63 -15.32 -12.41 -1.43
CA ALA A 63 -15.33 -11.12 -0.77
C ALA A 63 -16.75 -10.71 -0.33
N ALA A 64 -17.73 -10.84 -1.22
CA ALA A 64 -19.15 -10.55 -0.88
C ALA A 64 -19.67 -11.43 0.26
N ALA A 65 -19.21 -12.69 0.35
CA ALA A 65 -19.59 -13.60 1.42
C ALA A 65 -19.01 -13.20 2.80
N LEU A 66 -18.07 -12.26 2.87
CA LEU A 66 -17.55 -11.69 4.12
C LEU A 66 -18.50 -10.67 4.76
N VAL A 67 -19.46 -10.12 4.03
CA VAL A 67 -20.43 -9.18 4.57
C VAL A 67 -21.37 -9.93 5.51
N LYS A 68 -21.26 -9.67 6.82
CA LYS A 68 -22.04 -10.34 7.88
C LYS A 68 -22.82 -9.35 8.73
N SER A 69 -22.21 -8.22 9.09
CA SER A 69 -22.82 -7.21 9.95
C SER A 69 -23.42 -6.03 9.18
N GLY A 70 -23.00 -5.83 7.92
CA GLY A 70 -23.38 -4.67 7.11
C GLY A 70 -22.73 -3.35 7.56
N VAL A 71 -21.76 -3.39 8.49
CA VAL A 71 -21.02 -2.19 8.91
C VAL A 71 -20.12 -1.73 7.79
N THR A 72 -20.25 -0.47 7.40
CA THR A 72 -19.41 0.18 6.39
C THR A 72 -18.41 1.14 7.03
N VAL A 73 -17.20 1.20 6.48
CA VAL A 73 -16.14 2.12 6.91
C VAL A 73 -15.54 2.78 5.68
N SER A 74 -15.54 4.12 5.66
CA SER A 74 -14.80 4.92 4.70
C SER A 74 -13.30 4.85 4.99
N LEU A 75 -12.48 4.72 3.96
CA LEU A 75 -11.02 4.72 4.06
C LEU A 75 -10.42 6.05 3.58
N ALA A 76 -11.20 7.12 3.51
CA ALA A 76 -10.71 8.42 3.12
C ALA A 76 -11.01 9.45 4.21
N HIS A 77 -10.05 10.34 4.43
CA HIS A 77 -10.27 11.59 5.15
C HIS A 77 -11.18 12.53 4.36
N ASN A 78 -11.87 13.42 5.08
CA ASN A 78 -12.35 14.63 4.44
C ASN A 78 -11.17 15.38 3.81
N PRO A 79 -11.32 15.89 2.57
CA PRO A 79 -10.22 16.57 1.89
C PRO A 79 -9.66 17.72 2.71
N LEU A 80 -8.33 17.79 2.81
CA LEU A 80 -7.63 18.85 3.54
C LEU A 80 -7.56 20.11 2.68
N THR A 81 -8.25 21.16 3.11
CA THR A 81 -8.36 22.45 2.40
C THR A 81 -7.33 23.49 2.82
N GLU A 82 -6.51 23.17 3.81
CA GLU A 82 -5.50 24.08 4.33
C GLU A 82 -4.09 23.60 3.99
N ARG A 83 -3.20 24.53 3.68
CA ARG A 83 -1.78 24.26 3.45
C ARG A 83 -1.12 23.84 4.76
N ALA A 84 -0.35 22.74 4.70
CA ALA A 84 0.42 22.23 5.82
C ALA A 84 1.73 21.59 5.31
N GLU A 85 2.61 21.14 6.22
CA GLU A 85 3.85 20.47 5.84
C GLU A 85 3.61 19.17 5.03
N ASP A 86 2.54 18.47 5.33
CA ASP A 86 2.09 17.28 4.59
C ASP A 86 1.04 17.58 3.51
N ASN A 87 0.63 18.84 3.33
CA ASN A 87 -0.36 19.27 2.35
C ASN A 87 0.09 20.53 1.60
N ALA A 88 1.01 20.35 0.67
CA ALA A 88 1.51 21.45 -0.17
C ALA A 88 0.46 21.96 -1.19
N ASN A 89 -0.46 21.08 -1.61
CA ASN A 89 -1.50 21.34 -2.61
C ASN A 89 -2.89 21.06 -2.01
N PRO A 90 -3.47 22.02 -1.26
CA PRO A 90 -4.77 21.87 -0.64
C PRO A 90 -5.86 21.53 -1.65
N PHE A 91 -6.85 20.78 -1.20
CA PHE A 91 -8.08 20.56 -1.96
C PHE A 91 -8.85 21.87 -2.09
N GLU A 92 -9.22 22.24 -3.31
CA GLU A 92 -10.00 23.43 -3.59
C GLU A 92 -11.46 23.09 -3.85
N HIS A 93 -12.36 23.73 -3.11
CA HIS A 93 -13.79 23.67 -3.32
C HIS A 93 -14.33 25.06 -3.64
N THR A 94 -14.95 25.22 -4.79
CA THR A 94 -15.53 26.49 -5.24
C THR A 94 -17.02 26.32 -5.51
N MET A 95 -17.85 27.05 -4.79
CA MET A 95 -19.27 27.18 -5.13
C MET A 95 -19.44 27.99 -6.39
N LEU A 96 -20.19 27.45 -7.33
CA LEU A 96 -20.49 28.12 -8.57
C LEU A 96 -21.71 29.03 -8.43
N ARG A 97 -22.03 29.73 -9.54
CA ARG A 97 -23.18 30.64 -9.60
C ARG A 97 -24.48 29.91 -9.19
N GLY A 98 -25.26 30.52 -8.30
CA GLY A 98 -26.50 29.94 -7.76
C GLY A 98 -26.33 29.15 -6.48
N PHE A 99 -25.10 28.90 -6.01
CA PHE A 99 -24.74 28.24 -4.74
C PHE A 99 -25.28 26.81 -4.58
N ASN A 100 -25.66 26.15 -5.67
CA ASN A 100 -26.11 24.74 -5.69
C ASN A 100 -25.32 23.87 -6.67
N MET A 101 -24.23 24.40 -7.20
CA MET A 101 -23.24 23.70 -8.04
C MET A 101 -21.85 24.05 -7.54
N ASP A 102 -20.92 23.16 -7.72
CA ASP A 102 -19.56 23.33 -7.25
C ASP A 102 -18.53 22.78 -8.25
N ARG A 103 -17.30 23.17 -8.02
CA ARG A 103 -16.11 22.69 -8.72
C ARG A 103 -15.07 22.28 -7.68
N TYR A 104 -14.45 21.14 -7.92
CA TYR A 104 -13.32 20.64 -7.15
C TYR A 104 -12.04 20.70 -7.98
N SER A 105 -10.92 21.01 -7.32
CA SER A 105 -9.59 20.94 -7.90
C SER A 105 -8.62 20.36 -6.86
N VAL A 106 -7.81 19.40 -7.27
CA VAL A 106 -6.83 18.74 -6.40
C VAL A 106 -5.68 18.16 -7.19
N ALA A 107 -4.45 18.40 -6.72
CA ALA A 107 -3.26 17.64 -7.10
C ALA A 107 -3.06 16.56 -6.03
N TYR A 108 -3.61 15.37 -6.28
CA TYR A 108 -3.79 14.34 -5.24
C TYR A 108 -2.56 13.49 -4.98
N HIS A 109 -1.65 13.34 -5.94
CA HIS A 109 -0.39 12.65 -5.69
C HIS A 109 0.42 13.39 -4.63
N GLY A 110 0.87 12.67 -3.61
CA GLY A 110 1.53 13.23 -2.44
C GLY A 110 1.01 12.61 -1.15
N TYR A 111 1.02 13.35 -0.04
CA TYR A 111 0.79 12.77 1.29
C TYR A 111 -0.45 13.32 2.03
N ALA A 112 -1.37 13.99 1.32
CA ALA A 112 -2.52 14.62 1.95
C ALA A 112 -3.86 13.96 1.64
N HIS A 113 -4.04 13.48 0.42
CA HIS A 113 -5.33 13.05 -0.07
C HIS A 113 -5.32 11.56 -0.39
N SER A 114 -6.35 10.84 0.08
CA SER A 114 -6.55 9.44 -0.27
C SER A 114 -6.73 9.29 -1.76
N HIS A 115 -5.92 8.46 -2.40
CA HIS A 115 -5.97 8.24 -3.84
C HIS A 115 -5.52 6.83 -4.21
N ILE A 116 -5.72 6.48 -5.46
CA ILE A 116 -5.20 5.27 -6.08
C ILE A 116 -4.24 5.65 -7.19
N ASP A 117 -3.10 4.97 -7.27
CA ASP A 117 -2.13 5.08 -8.35
C ASP A 117 -2.43 4.10 -9.47
N ALA A 118 -2.40 4.60 -10.71
CA ALA A 118 -2.44 3.79 -11.91
C ALA A 118 -1.05 3.22 -12.24
N LEU A 119 -1.00 2.14 -13.02
CA LEU A 119 0.26 1.48 -13.35
C LEU A 119 1.20 2.32 -14.24
N CYS A 120 0.70 3.38 -14.87
CA CYS A 120 1.51 4.34 -15.61
C CYS A 120 2.16 5.43 -14.76
N HIS A 121 1.83 5.50 -13.43
CA HIS A 121 2.33 6.57 -12.55
C HIS A 121 3.81 6.43 -12.24
N PHE A 122 4.31 5.20 -12.08
CA PHE A 122 5.71 4.94 -11.72
C PHE A 122 6.51 4.34 -12.86
N LEU A 123 7.82 4.61 -12.81
CA LEU A 123 8.79 4.23 -13.84
C LEU A 123 10.03 3.59 -13.19
N TYR A 124 10.63 2.67 -13.90
CA TYR A 124 11.98 2.19 -13.60
C TYR A 124 12.80 2.09 -14.91
N LYS A 125 13.94 2.76 -14.97
CA LYS A 125 14.82 2.81 -16.15
C LYS A 125 14.05 3.12 -17.45
N ASP A 126 13.22 4.19 -17.41
CA ASP A 126 12.36 4.64 -18.50
C ASP A 126 11.32 3.61 -19.01
N GLN A 127 10.95 2.66 -18.16
CA GLN A 127 9.89 1.68 -18.44
C GLN A 127 8.81 1.73 -17.36
N THR A 128 7.55 1.58 -17.78
CA THR A 128 6.38 1.34 -16.93
C THR A 128 6.16 -0.16 -16.75
N TYR A 129 5.11 -0.55 -16.00
CA TYR A 129 4.71 -1.94 -15.87
C TYR A 129 4.62 -2.63 -17.25
N ASN A 130 4.96 -3.91 -17.27
CA ASN A 130 4.96 -4.81 -18.45
C ASN A 130 5.97 -4.40 -19.54
N GLY A 131 6.96 -3.58 -19.21
CA GLY A 131 8.07 -3.22 -20.11
C GLY A 131 7.70 -2.20 -21.19
N TYR A 132 6.55 -1.53 -21.07
CA TYR A 132 6.22 -0.46 -22.00
C TYR A 132 7.18 0.73 -21.80
N ALA A 133 7.74 1.23 -22.89
CA ALA A 133 8.61 2.39 -22.82
C ALA A 133 7.84 3.65 -22.37
N ARG A 134 8.45 4.46 -21.52
CA ARG A 134 7.88 5.72 -21.06
C ARG A 134 7.37 6.58 -22.22
N ALA A 135 8.18 6.72 -23.27
CA ALA A 135 7.86 7.55 -24.43
C ALA A 135 6.54 7.12 -25.15
N ASP A 136 6.17 5.81 -25.04
CA ASP A 136 4.96 5.27 -25.65
C ASP A 136 3.75 5.36 -24.72
N VAL A 137 3.95 5.54 -23.43
CA VAL A 137 2.89 5.54 -22.41
C VAL A 137 2.58 6.95 -21.91
N ASN A 138 3.58 7.69 -21.44
CA ASN A 138 3.39 8.97 -20.78
C ASN A 138 3.51 10.12 -21.77
N THR A 139 2.39 10.78 -22.05
CA THR A 139 2.32 11.92 -22.96
C THR A 139 1.83 13.17 -22.23
N GLU A 140 1.93 14.35 -22.87
CA GLU A 140 1.37 15.60 -22.34
C GLU A 140 -0.17 15.53 -22.13
N LYS A 141 -0.85 14.59 -22.79
CA LYS A 141 -2.31 14.40 -22.69
C LYS A 141 -2.70 13.30 -21.70
N GLY A 142 -1.73 12.72 -21.00
CA GLY A 142 -1.92 11.61 -20.08
C GLY A 142 -1.36 10.29 -20.60
N CYS A 143 -1.70 9.21 -19.93
CA CYS A 143 -1.24 7.87 -20.26
C CYS A 143 -2.02 7.28 -21.43
N THR A 144 -1.33 6.76 -22.44
CA THR A 144 -1.94 6.07 -23.58
C THR A 144 -2.28 4.60 -23.24
N LYS A 145 -1.64 4.06 -22.19
CA LYS A 145 -1.84 2.72 -21.63
C LYS A 145 -1.66 2.78 -20.12
N LEU A 146 -2.12 1.75 -19.42
CA LEU A 146 -1.92 1.59 -17.98
C LEU A 146 -2.56 2.71 -17.12
N GLY A 147 -3.43 3.55 -17.71
CA GLY A 147 -4.14 4.60 -17.01
C GLY A 147 -5.21 4.07 -16.06
N ILE A 148 -5.71 4.95 -15.18
CA ILE A 148 -6.72 4.58 -14.17
C ILE A 148 -8.03 4.08 -14.80
N ASP A 149 -8.32 4.46 -16.04
CA ASP A 149 -9.49 4.00 -16.80
C ASP A 149 -9.46 2.49 -17.12
N THR A 150 -8.33 1.81 -16.96
CA THR A 150 -8.26 0.33 -16.99
C THR A 150 -9.11 -0.30 -15.86
N LEU A 151 -9.32 0.41 -14.76
CA LEU A 151 -10.12 -0.02 -13.61
C LEU A 151 -11.59 0.47 -13.66
N LYS A 152 -12.11 0.88 -14.83
CA LYS A 152 -13.45 1.45 -15.00
C LYS A 152 -14.62 0.59 -14.48
N ASN A 153 -14.43 -0.71 -14.40
CA ASN A 153 -15.46 -1.63 -13.89
C ASN A 153 -15.46 -1.70 -12.34
N GLY A 154 -14.56 -0.96 -11.70
CA GLY A 154 -14.34 -1.04 -10.27
C GLY A 154 -13.70 -2.36 -9.85
N VAL A 155 -13.27 -2.41 -8.60
CA VAL A 155 -12.70 -3.59 -7.96
C VAL A 155 -13.52 -3.92 -6.71
N VAL A 156 -13.95 -5.16 -6.62
CA VAL A 156 -14.54 -5.74 -5.40
C VAL A 156 -13.70 -6.95 -5.03
N THR A 157 -13.06 -6.91 -3.86
CA THR A 157 -12.20 -8.00 -3.41
C THR A 157 -12.19 -8.13 -1.90
N ARG A 158 -11.46 -9.12 -1.37
CA ARG A 158 -11.18 -9.22 0.06
C ARG A 158 -10.12 -8.17 0.43
N GLY A 159 -10.44 -7.28 1.34
CA GLY A 159 -9.49 -6.43 2.05
C GLY A 159 -9.02 -7.11 3.32
N VAL A 160 -7.75 -6.94 3.64
CA VAL A 160 -7.12 -7.43 4.87
C VAL A 160 -6.38 -6.26 5.52
N LEU A 161 -6.79 -5.89 6.73
CA LEU A 161 -6.11 -4.85 7.50
C LEU A 161 -4.93 -5.45 8.26
N VAL A 162 -3.73 -5.00 7.96
CA VAL A 162 -2.47 -5.32 8.64
C VAL A 162 -2.12 -4.15 9.57
N ASP A 163 -2.57 -4.20 10.82
CA ASP A 163 -2.40 -3.13 11.82
C ASP A 163 -1.10 -3.34 12.60
N ILE A 164 0.00 -2.78 12.11
CA ILE A 164 1.33 -2.94 12.72
C ILE A 164 1.47 -2.08 13.98
N ALA A 165 0.84 -0.91 14.04
CA ALA A 165 0.84 -0.11 15.27
C ALA A 165 0.22 -0.91 16.42
N ARG A 166 -0.95 -1.51 16.21
CA ARG A 166 -1.63 -2.37 17.19
C ARG A 166 -0.86 -3.66 17.49
N LEU A 167 -0.21 -4.26 16.48
CA LEU A 167 0.65 -5.43 16.68
C LEU A 167 1.76 -5.14 17.70
N ARG A 168 2.40 -3.96 17.57
CA ARG A 168 3.48 -3.49 18.43
C ARG A 168 2.98 -2.86 19.75
N GLY A 169 1.66 -2.75 19.98
CA GLY A 169 1.07 -2.21 21.19
C GLY A 169 1.21 -0.69 21.33
N VAL A 170 1.33 0.03 20.21
CA VAL A 170 1.45 1.49 20.18
C VAL A 170 0.28 2.11 19.39
N GLU A 171 0.03 3.38 19.62
CA GLU A 171 -1.00 4.14 18.92
C GLU A 171 -0.60 4.38 17.45
N TYR A 172 0.68 4.71 17.24
CA TYR A 172 1.29 4.92 15.92
C TYR A 172 2.77 4.53 15.94
N LEU A 173 3.32 4.24 14.77
CA LEU A 173 4.74 4.08 14.55
C LEU A 173 5.41 5.45 14.37
N GLU A 174 6.61 5.63 14.91
CA GLU A 174 7.38 6.84 14.65
C GLU A 174 7.83 6.91 13.20
N PRO A 175 7.86 8.11 12.58
CA PRO A 175 8.36 8.30 11.22
C PRO A 175 9.76 7.70 11.05
N GLY A 176 10.02 7.10 9.89
CA GLY A 176 11.28 6.39 9.61
C GLY A 176 11.32 4.95 10.13
N THR A 177 10.24 4.45 10.76
CA THR A 177 10.18 3.07 11.23
C THR A 177 9.95 2.10 10.07
N PRO A 178 10.90 1.19 9.76
CA PRO A 178 10.69 0.19 8.73
C PRO A 178 9.82 -0.97 9.23
N ILE A 179 9.05 -1.52 8.29
CA ILE A 179 8.25 -2.74 8.47
C ILE A 179 8.83 -3.81 7.55
N TYR A 180 9.17 -4.95 8.12
CA TYR A 180 9.78 -6.09 7.43
C TYR A 180 8.81 -7.27 7.32
N VAL A 181 9.22 -8.30 6.59
CA VAL A 181 8.45 -9.56 6.43
C VAL A 181 8.09 -10.17 7.78
N ASP A 182 9.01 -10.15 8.74
CA ASP A 182 8.78 -10.69 10.09
C ASP A 182 7.59 -10.02 10.80
N ASP A 183 7.40 -8.71 10.61
CA ASP A 183 6.26 -7.97 11.17
C ASP A 183 4.95 -8.43 10.53
N LEU A 184 4.95 -8.62 9.20
CA LEU A 184 3.79 -9.09 8.45
C LEU A 184 3.40 -10.51 8.85
N GLU A 185 4.38 -11.40 8.98
CA GLU A 185 4.17 -12.79 9.42
C GLU A 185 3.75 -12.88 10.89
N ALA A 186 4.32 -12.04 11.76
CA ALA A 186 3.88 -11.92 13.14
C ALA A 186 2.42 -11.45 13.24
N TRP A 187 2.03 -10.52 12.36
CA TRP A 187 0.65 -10.08 12.26
C TRP A 187 -0.27 -11.21 11.75
N GLU A 188 0.07 -11.92 10.65
CA GLU A 188 -0.69 -13.08 10.17
C GLU A 188 -0.89 -14.12 11.29
N LYS A 189 0.17 -14.43 12.03
CA LYS A 189 0.13 -15.37 13.15
C LYS A 189 -0.79 -14.90 14.29
N LYS A 190 -0.72 -13.61 14.66
CA LYS A 190 -1.52 -13.04 15.75
C LYS A 190 -2.99 -12.93 15.38
N SER A 191 -3.30 -12.50 14.16
CA SER A 191 -4.67 -12.29 13.68
C SER A 191 -5.37 -13.59 13.29
N GLY A 192 -4.61 -14.63 12.94
CA GLY A 192 -5.12 -15.86 12.32
C GLY A 192 -5.55 -15.68 10.86
N VAL A 193 -5.34 -14.50 10.27
CA VAL A 193 -5.70 -14.19 8.88
C VAL A 193 -4.45 -14.21 8.02
N ARG A 194 -4.48 -15.00 6.94
CA ARG A 194 -3.42 -15.06 5.95
C ARG A 194 -3.85 -14.40 4.66
N LEU A 195 -2.97 -13.58 4.08
CA LEU A 195 -3.15 -13.01 2.75
C LEU A 195 -3.14 -14.10 1.66
N ALA A 196 -3.95 -13.91 0.64
CA ALA A 196 -4.16 -14.85 -0.45
C ALA A 196 -4.31 -14.14 -1.80
N PRO A 197 -4.16 -14.85 -2.93
CA PRO A 197 -4.25 -14.24 -4.25
C PRO A 197 -5.54 -13.44 -4.45
N GLY A 198 -5.37 -12.23 -4.99
CA GLY A 198 -6.47 -11.31 -5.26
C GLY A 198 -6.86 -10.41 -4.08
N ASP A 199 -6.20 -10.50 -2.93
CA ASP A 199 -6.48 -9.62 -1.79
C ASP A 199 -5.97 -8.19 -2.00
N ALA A 200 -6.59 -7.25 -1.29
CA ALA A 200 -6.06 -5.93 -1.00
C ALA A 200 -5.47 -5.92 0.42
N LEU A 201 -4.17 -5.68 0.54
CA LEU A 201 -3.49 -5.47 1.80
C LEU A 201 -3.62 -3.99 2.18
N LEU A 202 -4.13 -3.70 3.39
CA LEU A 202 -4.16 -2.35 3.95
C LEU A 202 -3.26 -2.28 5.18
N LEU A 203 -2.21 -1.48 5.10
CA LEU A 203 -1.17 -1.34 6.13
C LEU A 203 -1.47 -0.12 7.00
N ARG A 204 -1.80 -0.33 8.29
CA ARG A 204 -1.96 0.76 9.25
C ARG A 204 -0.67 0.96 10.05
N THR A 205 -0.09 2.15 9.93
CA THR A 205 1.03 2.62 10.75
C THR A 205 0.58 3.53 11.90
N GLY A 206 -0.65 4.05 11.85
CA GLY A 206 -1.20 5.04 12.78
C GLY A 206 -0.82 6.48 12.43
N ARG A 207 -0.46 6.76 11.18
CA ARG A 207 -0.05 8.09 10.74
C ARG A 207 -1.07 9.17 11.10
N TRP A 208 -2.36 8.91 10.88
CA TRP A 208 -3.40 9.91 11.13
C TRP A 208 -3.63 10.16 12.62
N ALA A 209 -3.50 9.13 13.46
CA ALA A 209 -3.50 9.29 14.92
C ALA A 209 -2.32 10.18 15.39
N ARG A 210 -1.11 9.95 14.83
CA ARG A 210 0.05 10.80 15.11
C ARG A 210 -0.18 12.25 14.67
N ARG A 211 -0.69 12.44 13.44
CA ARG A 211 -1.00 13.77 12.90
C ARG A 211 -2.01 14.52 13.76
N ALA A 212 -3.05 13.85 14.21
CA ALA A 212 -4.06 14.46 15.10
C ALA A 212 -3.47 14.87 16.44
N LYS A 213 -2.51 14.11 16.96
CA LYS A 213 -1.91 14.34 18.29
C LYS A 213 -0.78 15.35 18.29
N LEU A 214 0.09 15.32 17.28
CA LEU A 214 1.34 16.08 17.22
C LEU A 214 1.38 17.15 16.13
N GLY A 215 0.35 17.21 15.28
CA GLY A 215 0.30 18.09 14.11
C GLY A 215 0.93 17.49 12.85
N PRO A 216 0.82 18.20 11.71
CA PRO A 216 1.40 17.80 10.45
C PRO A 216 2.93 17.83 10.49
N TRP A 217 3.57 17.02 9.65
CA TRP A 217 5.03 17.02 9.46
C TRP A 217 5.34 16.67 8.00
N ASN A 218 6.58 16.83 7.58
CA ASN A 218 7.01 16.47 6.23
C ASN A 218 7.09 14.94 6.06
N VAL A 219 6.00 14.34 5.67
CA VAL A 219 5.85 12.89 5.46
C VAL A 219 6.75 12.39 4.32
N ALA A 220 7.00 13.22 3.31
CA ALA A 220 7.91 12.89 2.22
C ALA A 220 9.36 12.67 2.70
N GLN A 221 9.76 13.34 3.79
CA GLN A 221 11.09 13.18 4.37
C GLN A 221 11.17 12.08 5.42
N SER A 222 10.07 11.81 6.12
CA SER A 222 10.08 10.79 7.16
C SER A 222 8.69 10.18 7.36
N ALA A 223 8.55 8.90 7.03
CA ALA A 223 7.34 8.10 7.24
C ALA A 223 7.70 6.68 7.68
N ALA A 224 6.86 6.09 8.54
CA ALA A 224 6.89 4.65 8.75
C ALA A 224 6.28 3.95 7.53
N GLY A 225 6.84 2.81 7.13
CA GLY A 225 6.36 2.08 5.97
C GLY A 225 7.13 0.78 5.71
N LEU A 226 6.81 0.15 4.60
CA LEU A 226 7.42 -1.11 4.19
C LEU A 226 8.88 -0.90 3.74
N HIS A 227 9.73 -1.83 4.10
CA HIS A 227 11.05 -1.97 3.47
C HIS A 227 10.92 -2.75 2.15
N ALA A 228 11.75 -2.47 1.16
CA ALA A 228 11.72 -3.11 -0.17
C ALA A 228 11.80 -4.65 -0.12
N SER A 229 12.39 -5.22 0.93
CA SER A 229 12.48 -6.68 1.15
C SER A 229 11.13 -7.38 1.27
N VAL A 230 10.03 -6.65 1.44
CA VAL A 230 8.69 -7.26 1.53
C VAL A 230 8.09 -7.60 0.15
N ALA A 231 8.60 -7.02 -0.94
CA ALA A 231 8.02 -7.20 -2.26
C ALA A 231 7.96 -8.67 -2.74
N PRO A 232 8.98 -9.53 -2.51
CA PRO A 232 8.88 -10.96 -2.80
C PRO A 232 7.77 -11.66 -2.04
N TRP A 233 7.57 -11.33 -0.76
CA TRP A 233 6.52 -11.89 0.08
C TRP A 233 5.13 -11.45 -0.42
N ILE A 234 4.96 -10.17 -0.81
CA ILE A 234 3.72 -9.66 -1.42
C ILE A 234 3.40 -10.41 -2.71
N LYS A 235 4.42 -10.65 -3.56
CA LYS A 235 4.28 -11.46 -4.78
C LYS A 235 3.86 -12.89 -4.46
N GLU A 236 4.51 -13.54 -3.50
CA GLU A 236 4.21 -14.92 -3.08
C GLU A 236 2.77 -15.06 -2.58
N ARG A 237 2.28 -14.10 -1.80
CA ARG A 237 0.89 -14.05 -1.33
C ARG A 237 -0.11 -13.74 -2.46
N GLY A 238 0.35 -13.27 -3.62
CA GLY A 238 -0.51 -12.90 -4.74
C GLY A 238 -1.38 -11.68 -4.45
N VAL A 239 -0.90 -10.76 -3.65
CA VAL A 239 -1.62 -9.51 -3.33
C VAL A 239 -1.85 -8.70 -4.61
N SER A 240 -3.07 -8.18 -4.79
CA SER A 240 -3.47 -7.43 -5.99
C SER A 240 -3.43 -5.92 -5.81
N PHE A 241 -3.69 -5.45 -4.61
CA PHE A 241 -3.66 -4.03 -4.23
C PHE A 241 -2.94 -3.90 -2.91
N VAL A 242 -2.17 -2.85 -2.74
CA VAL A 242 -1.57 -2.48 -1.44
C VAL A 242 -2.00 -1.07 -1.12
N GLY A 243 -2.41 -0.83 0.11
CA GLY A 243 -2.75 0.50 0.59
C GLY A 243 -2.12 0.77 1.94
N SER A 244 -1.90 2.05 2.23
CA SER A 244 -1.31 2.52 3.48
C SER A 244 -1.95 3.83 3.94
N ASP A 245 -1.78 4.14 5.22
CA ASP A 245 -2.17 5.44 5.79
C ASP A 245 -1.15 6.56 5.51
N ALA A 246 -0.09 6.24 4.71
CA ALA A 246 0.86 7.17 4.10
C ALA A 246 1.09 6.76 2.64
N GLY A 247 2.29 6.91 2.10
CA GLY A 247 2.77 6.05 1.00
C GLY A 247 3.27 4.73 1.60
N GLU A 248 3.49 3.72 0.78
CA GLU A 248 3.88 2.39 1.27
C GLU A 248 5.32 2.34 1.76
N ASP A 249 6.19 3.20 1.22
CA ASP A 249 7.62 3.19 1.54
C ASP A 249 7.93 3.73 2.94
N VAL A 250 8.86 3.09 3.63
CA VAL A 250 9.58 3.76 4.71
C VAL A 250 10.44 4.88 4.14
N THR A 251 10.33 6.09 4.70
CA THR A 251 11.17 7.22 4.33
C THR A 251 11.93 7.75 5.56
N PRO A 252 13.23 8.07 5.44
CA PRO A 252 14.06 7.94 4.23
C PRO A 252 14.21 6.48 3.77
N SER A 253 14.39 6.28 2.48
CA SER A 253 14.67 4.96 1.92
C SER A 253 15.92 4.35 2.56
N LEU A 254 15.84 3.06 2.86
CA LEU A 254 16.97 2.27 3.37
C LEU A 254 17.71 1.52 2.24
N VAL A 255 17.37 1.82 0.99
CA VAL A 255 18.03 1.30 -0.21
C VAL A 255 18.84 2.44 -0.84
N GLU A 256 20.16 2.36 -0.76
CA GLU A 256 21.04 3.41 -1.27
C GLU A 256 20.81 3.65 -2.77
N GLY A 257 20.63 4.91 -3.16
CA GLY A 257 20.41 5.33 -4.54
C GLY A 257 18.98 5.16 -5.08
N ILE A 258 18.04 4.61 -4.29
CA ILE A 258 16.64 4.46 -4.69
C ILE A 258 15.73 5.17 -3.68
N THR A 259 14.93 6.12 -4.15
CA THR A 259 14.12 6.99 -3.27
C THR A 259 12.84 6.31 -2.78
N LEU A 260 12.06 5.68 -3.68
CA LEU A 260 10.80 5.00 -3.39
C LEU A 260 10.84 3.56 -3.92
N PRO A 261 11.62 2.68 -3.27
CA PRO A 261 11.83 1.32 -3.75
C PRO A 261 10.55 0.47 -3.72
N VAL A 262 9.68 0.64 -2.74
CA VAL A 262 8.45 -0.15 -2.64
C VAL A 262 7.46 0.25 -3.74
N HIS A 263 7.22 1.54 -3.96
CA HIS A 263 6.43 2.02 -5.11
C HIS A 263 6.93 1.45 -6.43
N THR A 264 8.25 1.54 -6.66
CA THR A 264 8.86 1.05 -7.89
C THR A 264 8.65 -0.46 -8.07
N LEU A 265 8.88 -1.25 -7.02
CA LEU A 265 8.70 -2.71 -7.08
C LEU A 265 7.24 -3.10 -7.23
N LEU A 266 6.32 -2.47 -6.49
CA LEU A 266 4.91 -2.84 -6.52
C LEU A 266 4.24 -2.41 -7.81
N ILE A 267 4.36 -1.14 -8.21
CA ILE A 267 3.72 -0.64 -9.42
C ILE A 267 4.42 -1.17 -10.66
N THR A 268 5.73 -0.95 -10.78
CA THR A 268 6.43 -1.16 -12.05
C THR A 268 6.80 -2.63 -12.26
N ALA A 269 7.34 -3.33 -11.24
CA ALA A 269 7.71 -4.73 -11.41
C ALA A 269 6.50 -5.67 -11.29
N LEU A 270 5.64 -5.49 -10.28
CA LEU A 270 4.57 -6.42 -9.95
C LEU A 270 3.23 -6.09 -10.62
N GLY A 271 3.02 -4.84 -11.06
CA GLY A 271 1.75 -4.39 -11.61
C GLY A 271 0.65 -4.29 -10.55
N ILE A 272 0.99 -3.82 -9.35
CA ILE A 272 0.07 -3.62 -8.23
C ILE A 272 -0.28 -2.13 -8.15
N ASN A 273 -1.57 -1.78 -8.21
CA ASN A 273 -2.02 -0.42 -7.94
C ASN A 273 -1.93 -0.14 -6.43
N LEU A 274 -1.49 1.07 -6.07
CA LEU A 274 -1.35 1.50 -4.68
C LEU A 274 -2.51 2.39 -4.24
N LEU A 275 -2.83 2.35 -2.96
CA LEU A 275 -3.90 3.13 -2.31
C LEU A 275 -3.26 4.00 -1.22
N ASP A 276 -2.76 5.16 -1.61
CA ASP A 276 -2.03 6.05 -0.74
C ASP A 276 -2.95 6.85 0.18
N ASN A 277 -2.42 7.19 1.35
CA ASN A 277 -3.02 8.09 2.34
C ASN A 277 -4.44 7.70 2.78
N GLN A 278 -4.71 6.39 2.86
CA GLN A 278 -5.99 5.92 3.36
C GLN A 278 -6.16 6.28 4.85
N ASP A 279 -7.37 6.69 5.26
CA ASP A 279 -7.69 6.79 6.69
C ASP A 279 -8.04 5.42 7.23
N LEU A 280 -7.12 4.81 7.94
CA LEU A 280 -7.27 3.47 8.49
C LEU A 280 -7.61 3.45 9.99
N GLU A 281 -7.83 4.62 10.62
CA GLU A 281 -8.10 4.70 12.07
C GLU A 281 -9.46 4.05 12.40
N ALA A 282 -10.53 4.51 11.75
CA ALA A 282 -11.88 3.95 11.95
C ALA A 282 -11.95 2.47 11.54
N LEU A 283 -11.18 2.06 10.51
CA LEU A 283 -11.07 0.67 10.11
C LEU A 283 -10.41 -0.18 11.20
N GLY A 284 -9.29 0.30 11.77
CA GLY A 284 -8.57 -0.36 12.86
C GLY A 284 -9.45 -0.59 14.08
N ASP A 285 -10.21 0.43 14.48
CA ASP A 285 -11.13 0.35 15.62
C ASP A 285 -12.30 -0.59 15.35
N THR A 286 -12.88 -0.53 14.15
CA THR A 286 -13.98 -1.42 13.77
C THR A 286 -13.52 -2.87 13.69
N ALA A 287 -12.37 -3.14 13.07
CA ALA A 287 -11.78 -4.47 12.97
C ALA A 287 -11.51 -5.07 14.37
N ALA A 288 -10.94 -4.27 15.28
CA ALA A 288 -10.69 -4.68 16.66
C ALA A 288 -11.99 -4.96 17.43
N ARG A 289 -12.99 -4.09 17.34
CA ARG A 289 -14.28 -4.25 18.00
C ARG A 289 -15.02 -5.50 17.52
N LEU A 290 -14.96 -5.79 16.22
CA LEU A 290 -15.59 -6.97 15.61
C LEU A 290 -14.71 -8.22 15.73
N ASN A 291 -13.44 -8.08 16.14
CA ASN A 291 -12.40 -9.11 16.07
C ASN A 291 -12.33 -9.75 14.67
N ARG A 292 -12.37 -8.92 13.64
CA ARG A 292 -12.35 -9.31 12.23
C ARG A 292 -11.41 -8.39 11.47
N TRP A 293 -10.41 -8.98 10.84
CA TRP A 293 -9.35 -8.27 10.13
C TRP A 293 -9.48 -8.37 8.61
N GLU A 294 -10.53 -9.03 8.13
CA GLU A 294 -10.89 -9.19 6.74
C GLU A 294 -12.33 -8.74 6.49
N PHE A 295 -12.56 -8.17 5.32
CA PHE A 295 -13.83 -7.56 4.92
C PHE A 295 -13.93 -7.53 3.39
N MET A 296 -15.10 -7.24 2.85
CA MET A 296 -15.22 -6.85 1.46
C MET A 296 -14.73 -5.41 1.29
N ILE A 297 -13.85 -5.15 0.32
CA ILE A 297 -13.46 -3.79 -0.06
C ILE A 297 -13.94 -3.48 -1.47
N THR A 298 -14.43 -2.24 -1.67
CA THR A 298 -14.76 -1.67 -2.97
C THR A 298 -13.81 -0.53 -3.29
N ILE A 299 -13.22 -0.56 -4.50
CA ILE A 299 -12.29 0.42 -5.05
C ILE A 299 -12.85 0.82 -6.41
N ALA A 300 -13.39 2.03 -6.52
CA ALA A 300 -14.11 2.47 -7.73
C ALA A 300 -13.67 3.88 -8.14
N PRO A 301 -12.47 4.04 -8.72
CA PRO A 301 -12.03 5.33 -9.22
C PRO A 301 -12.88 5.78 -10.41
N VAL A 302 -13.06 7.09 -10.57
CA VAL A 302 -13.64 7.63 -11.81
C VAL A 302 -12.67 7.32 -12.95
N PRO A 303 -13.12 6.73 -14.06
CA PRO A 303 -12.25 6.27 -15.14
C PRO A 303 -11.81 7.42 -16.05
N VAL A 304 -11.00 8.33 -15.55
CA VAL A 304 -10.42 9.43 -16.32
C VAL A 304 -9.47 8.86 -17.35
N THR A 305 -9.80 9.01 -18.64
CA THR A 305 -8.94 8.51 -19.72
C THR A 305 -7.54 9.12 -19.61
N GLY A 306 -6.54 8.26 -19.55
CA GLY A 306 -5.15 8.64 -19.42
C GLY A 306 -4.74 9.20 -18.05
N GLY A 307 -5.61 9.10 -17.05
CA GLY A 307 -5.27 9.51 -15.68
C GLY A 307 -4.20 8.62 -15.06
N THR A 308 -3.25 9.24 -14.33
CA THR A 308 -2.17 8.55 -13.61
C THR A 308 -2.64 7.96 -12.27
N GLY A 309 -3.88 8.21 -11.89
CA GLY A 309 -4.55 7.79 -10.67
C GLY A 309 -5.85 8.54 -10.49
N PHE A 310 -6.46 8.47 -9.31
CA PHE A 310 -7.65 9.23 -8.96
C PHE A 310 -7.81 9.39 -7.45
N PRO A 311 -8.29 10.53 -6.93
CA PRO A 311 -8.72 10.64 -5.55
C PRO A 311 -9.78 9.59 -5.24
N LEU A 312 -9.65 8.88 -4.12
CA LEU A 312 -10.48 7.71 -3.87
C LEU A 312 -10.99 7.67 -2.44
N ASN A 313 -12.26 7.34 -2.30
CA ASN A 313 -12.83 6.84 -1.05
C ASN A 313 -13.13 5.34 -1.21
N ALA A 314 -12.18 4.50 -0.88
CA ALA A 314 -12.43 3.06 -0.79
C ALA A 314 -13.33 2.76 0.42
N ILE A 315 -14.21 1.77 0.29
CA ILE A 315 -15.17 1.39 1.35
C ILE A 315 -14.93 -0.05 1.78
N ALA A 316 -14.70 -0.23 3.07
CA ALA A 316 -14.72 -1.55 3.71
C ALA A 316 -16.13 -1.89 4.20
N VAL A 317 -16.56 -3.15 4.01
CA VAL A 317 -17.88 -3.67 4.44
C VAL A 317 -17.68 -4.99 5.19
N PHE A 318 -18.11 -5.03 6.46
CA PHE A 318 -17.97 -6.18 7.36
C PHE A 318 -19.20 -7.10 7.40
#